data_5eb5604e46c4cdfe6cba4f195862ef81
#
_entry.id   5eb5604e46c4cdfe6cba4f195862ef81
#
_cell.length_a   1.000
_cell.length_b   1.000
_cell.length_c   1.000
_cell.angle_alpha   90.00
_cell.angle_beta   90.00
_cell.angle_gamma   90.00
#
_symmetry.space_group_name_H-M   'P 1'
#
loop_
_entity.id
_entity.type
_entity.pdbx_description
1 polymer ?
#
loop_
_entity_poly.entity_id
_entity_poly.type
_entity_poly.pdbx_seq_one_letter_code
_entity_poly.pdbx_strand_id
1 'polypeptide(L)'
;MTWAVRLEDAAQRELEALDGPIRSRVVRAIARLALDPYNTPNATALRGGGYRLRVGDWRVLYDIRSSDLIVVVVRVGHRREVYR
;
A
#
# COMPACT_ATOMS: atom_id res chain seq x y z
N MET A 1 3.76 2.35 18.58
CA MET A 1 4.51 1.23 17.98
C MET A 1 4.36 1.27 16.47
N THR A 2 5.44 1.05 15.74
CA THR A 2 5.44 1.09 14.28
C THR A 2 5.38 -0.32 13.71
N TRP A 3 4.49 -0.53 12.76
CA TRP A 3 4.40 -1.80 12.05
C TRP A 3 5.54 -1.91 11.04
N ALA A 4 6.02 -3.12 10.79
CA ALA A 4 6.96 -3.35 9.70
C ALA A 4 6.20 -3.31 8.37
N VAL A 5 6.89 -2.90 7.31
CA VAL A 5 6.32 -2.89 5.96
C VAL A 5 7.16 -3.78 5.07
N ARG A 6 6.51 -4.68 4.37
CA ARG A 6 7.16 -5.56 3.41
C ARG A 6 6.45 -5.41 2.06
N LEU A 7 7.21 -5.30 1.00
CA LEU A 7 6.67 -5.26 -0.35
C LEU A 7 6.90 -6.61 -1.03
N GLU A 8 5.85 -7.14 -1.64
CA GLU A 8 6.01 -8.30 -2.50
C GLU A 8 6.77 -7.90 -3.77
N ASP A 9 7.39 -8.87 -4.44
CA ASP A 9 8.24 -8.59 -5.60
C ASP A 9 7.53 -7.76 -6.67
N ALA A 10 6.28 -8.10 -6.97
CA ALA A 10 5.52 -7.34 -7.96
C ALA A 10 5.31 -5.89 -7.54
N ALA A 11 4.97 -5.66 -6.25
CA ALA A 11 4.78 -4.32 -5.73
C ALA A 11 6.10 -3.52 -5.75
N GLN A 12 7.20 -4.17 -5.42
CA GLN A 12 8.52 -3.54 -5.45
C GLN A 12 8.85 -3.04 -6.86
N ARG A 13 8.65 -3.89 -7.87
CA ARG A 13 8.90 -3.52 -9.26
C ARG A 13 7.99 -2.40 -9.73
N GLU A 14 6.71 -2.47 -9.34
CA GLU A 14 5.74 -1.45 -9.73
C GLU A 14 6.09 -0.10 -9.11
N LEU A 15 6.50 -0.11 -7.84
CA LEU A 15 6.90 1.12 -7.16
C LEU A 15 8.14 1.75 -7.82
N GLU A 16 9.12 0.92 -8.14
CA GLU A 16 10.35 1.39 -8.78
C GLU A 16 10.11 1.96 -10.18
N ALA A 17 9.06 1.51 -10.86
CA ALA A 17 8.72 1.97 -12.20
C ALA A 17 7.98 3.32 -12.21
N LEU A 18 7.55 3.83 -11.07
CA LEU A 18 6.86 5.11 -10.99
C LEU A 18 7.81 6.28 -11.22
N ASP A 19 7.29 7.37 -11.81
CA ASP A 19 8.04 8.62 -11.88
C ASP A 19 8.42 9.09 -10.47
N GLY A 20 9.57 9.75 -10.35
CA GLY A 20 10.11 10.13 -9.06
C GLY A 20 9.14 10.84 -8.12
N PRO A 21 8.45 11.91 -8.56
CA PRO A 21 7.50 12.61 -7.70
C PRO A 21 6.33 11.73 -7.24
N ILE A 22 5.81 10.89 -8.13
CA ILE A 22 4.73 9.96 -7.81
C ILE A 22 5.23 8.91 -6.84
N ARG A 23 6.40 8.35 -7.11
CA ARG A 23 7.01 7.35 -6.23
C ARG A 23 7.18 7.88 -4.82
N SER A 24 7.68 9.12 -4.69
CA SER A 24 7.87 9.74 -3.38
C SER A 24 6.55 9.88 -2.61
N ARG A 25 5.48 10.27 -3.31
CA ARG A 25 4.16 10.39 -2.69
C ARG A 25 3.65 9.04 -2.21
N VAL A 26 3.81 8.01 -3.04
CA VAL A 26 3.36 6.66 -2.69
C VAL A 26 4.17 6.11 -1.53
N VAL A 27 5.50 6.29 -1.54
CA VAL A 27 6.36 5.83 -0.45
C VAL A 27 5.95 6.50 0.87
N ARG A 28 5.69 7.80 0.86
CA ARG A 28 5.26 8.50 2.08
C ARG A 28 3.90 7.99 2.58
N ALA A 29 3.00 7.71 1.65
CA ALA A 29 1.70 7.17 2.02
C ALA A 29 1.83 5.76 2.62
N ILE A 30 2.68 4.92 2.06
CA ILE A 30 2.96 3.59 2.61
C ILE A 30 3.59 3.72 4.01
N ALA A 31 4.49 4.68 4.21
CA ALA A 31 5.10 4.89 5.51
C ALA A 31 4.05 5.24 6.59
N ARG A 32 2.99 5.95 6.22
CA ARG A 32 1.90 6.24 7.16
C ARG A 32 1.14 5.00 7.57
N LEU A 33 1.05 4.00 6.70
CA LEU A 33 0.42 2.73 7.05
C LEU A 33 1.11 2.07 8.23
N ALA A 34 2.43 2.25 8.34
CA ALA A 34 3.20 1.66 9.43
C ALA A 34 2.82 2.24 10.79
N LEU A 35 2.19 3.42 10.82
CA LEU A 35 1.77 4.03 12.08
C LEU A 35 0.44 3.47 12.56
N ASP A 36 -0.51 3.27 11.65
CA ASP A 36 -1.82 2.72 11.99
C ASP A 36 -2.50 2.19 10.72
N PRO A 37 -2.22 0.95 10.33
CA PRO A 37 -2.72 0.41 9.06
C PRO A 37 -4.24 0.25 9.00
N TYR A 38 -4.92 0.19 10.14
CA TYR A 38 -6.37 0.05 10.17
C TYR A 38 -7.10 1.38 9.98
N ASN A 39 -6.50 2.49 10.39
CA ASN A 39 -7.17 3.79 10.42
C ASN A 39 -6.48 4.87 9.60
N THR A 40 -5.65 4.48 8.64
CA THR A 40 -5.00 5.43 7.74
C THR A 40 -6.04 6.10 6.86
N PRO A 41 -6.03 7.44 6.73
CA PRO A 41 -6.92 8.13 5.81
C PRO A 41 -6.79 7.60 4.38
N ASN A 42 -7.92 7.52 3.68
CA ASN A 42 -8.01 7.02 2.30
C ASN A 42 -7.73 5.52 2.15
N ALA A 43 -7.68 4.79 3.26
CA ALA A 43 -7.57 3.35 3.24
C ALA A 43 -8.96 2.73 3.45
N THR A 44 -9.26 1.69 2.68
CA THR A 44 -10.56 1.03 2.71
C THR A 44 -10.36 -0.48 2.69
N ALA A 45 -11.11 -1.19 3.53
CA ALA A 45 -11.13 -2.65 3.49
C ALA A 45 -11.85 -3.10 2.23
N LEU A 46 -11.33 -4.12 1.58
CA LEU A 46 -11.90 -4.67 0.36
C LEU A 46 -12.80 -5.87 0.67
N ARG A 47 -13.85 -6.02 -0.13
CA ARG A 47 -14.86 -7.07 0.10
C ARG A 47 -14.25 -8.47 0.02
N GLY A 48 -13.34 -8.71 -0.89
CA GLY A 48 -12.71 -10.01 -1.08
C GLY A 48 -11.49 -10.26 -0.20
N GLY A 49 -11.23 -9.38 0.76
CA GLY A 49 -10.06 -9.43 1.64
C GLY A 49 -9.00 -8.44 1.24
N GLY A 50 -8.19 -8.03 2.22
CA GLY A 50 -7.17 -7.02 2.02
C GLY A 50 -7.70 -5.60 2.05
N TYR A 51 -6.84 -4.67 1.73
CA TYR A 51 -7.10 -3.24 1.85
C TYR A 51 -6.58 -2.50 0.63
N ARG A 52 -7.15 -1.33 0.38
CA ARG A 52 -6.75 -0.44 -0.69
C ARG A 52 -6.48 0.94 -0.11
N LEU A 53 -5.30 1.50 -0.39
CA LEU A 53 -4.94 2.86 -0.05
C LEU A 53 -4.97 3.69 -1.33
N ARG A 54 -5.70 4.80 -1.31
CA ARG A 54 -5.73 5.73 -2.44
C ARG A 54 -4.69 6.83 -2.24
N VAL A 55 -3.87 7.04 -3.26
CA VAL A 55 -2.86 8.10 -3.29
C VAL A 55 -3.05 8.85 -4.61
N GLY A 56 -3.94 9.85 -4.62
CA GLY A 56 -4.35 10.52 -5.86
C GLY A 56 -5.00 9.53 -6.81
N ASP A 57 -4.47 9.42 -8.01
CA ASP A 57 -4.94 8.44 -9.01
C ASP A 57 -4.28 7.08 -8.86
N TRP A 58 -3.48 6.89 -7.82
CA TRP A 58 -2.73 5.67 -7.61
C TRP A 58 -3.34 4.86 -6.48
N ARG A 59 -3.14 3.54 -6.54
CA ARG A 59 -3.66 2.62 -5.55
C ARG A 59 -2.54 1.75 -5.02
N VAL A 60 -2.59 1.50 -3.73
CA VAL A 60 -1.72 0.54 -3.07
C VAL A 60 -2.63 -0.53 -2.47
N LEU A 61 -2.44 -1.78 -2.90
CA LEU A 61 -3.17 -2.90 -2.30
C LEU A 61 -2.27 -3.55 -1.26
N TYR A 62 -2.81 -3.77 -0.08
CA TYR A 62 -2.02 -4.34 1.01
C TYR A 62 -2.85 -5.26 1.88
N ASP A 63 -2.15 -6.10 2.63
CA ASP A 63 -2.72 -6.96 3.65
C ASP A 63 -2.12 -6.58 5.00
N ILE A 64 -2.84 -6.88 6.06
CA ILE A 64 -2.37 -6.64 7.41
C ILE A 64 -2.20 -7.99 8.10
N ARG A 65 -0.98 -8.28 8.55
CA ARG A 65 -0.68 -9.46 9.35
C ARG A 65 -0.56 -9.03 10.80
N SER A 66 -1.67 -9.06 11.51
CA SER A 66 -1.72 -8.52 12.87
C SER A 66 -0.88 -9.31 13.86
N SER A 67 -0.78 -10.63 13.68
CA SER A 67 0.02 -11.45 14.59
C SER A 67 1.52 -11.11 14.53
N ASP A 68 2.00 -10.66 13.36
CA ASP A 68 3.41 -10.35 13.16
C ASP A 68 3.68 -8.84 13.12
N LEU A 69 2.64 -8.01 13.22
CA LEU A 69 2.71 -6.56 13.10
C LEU A 69 3.37 -6.14 11.79
N ILE A 70 2.94 -6.76 10.69
CA ILE A 70 3.48 -6.50 9.35
C ILE A 70 2.38 -6.05 8.42
N VAL A 71 2.66 -5.00 7.64
CA VAL A 71 1.85 -4.58 6.50
C VAL A 71 2.54 -5.13 5.25
N VAL A 72 1.82 -5.91 4.46
CA VAL A 72 2.35 -6.52 3.24
C VAL A 72 1.75 -5.79 2.04
N VAL A 73 2.56 -5.04 1.31
CA VAL A 73 2.13 -4.35 0.09
C VAL A 73 2.16 -5.34 -1.06
N VAL A 74 1.02 -5.57 -1.67
CA VAL A 74 0.83 -6.61 -2.70
C VAL A 74 0.93 -6.03 -4.10
N ARG A 75 0.32 -4.87 -4.35
CA ARG A 75 0.31 -4.23 -5.66
C ARG A 75 0.38 -2.72 -5.51
N VAL A 76 0.99 -2.06 -6.49
CA VAL A 76 1.01 -0.60 -6.63
C VAL A 76 0.74 -0.29 -8.10
N GLY A 77 -0.19 0.63 -8.38
CA GLY A 77 -0.45 1.00 -9.76
C GLY A 77 -1.51 2.06 -9.90
N HIS A 78 -1.76 2.43 -11.15
CA HIS A 78 -2.79 3.41 -11.48
C HIS A 78 -4.17 2.82 -11.17
N ARG A 79 -5.12 3.67 -10.79
CA ARG A 79 -6.47 3.23 -10.38
C ARG A 79 -7.17 2.33 -11.39
N ARG A 80 -6.79 2.43 -12.67
CA ARG A 80 -7.40 1.64 -13.75
C ARG A 80 -6.71 0.32 -14.00
N GLU A 81 -5.56 0.09 -13.39
CA GLU A 81 -4.69 -1.06 -13.71
C GLU A 81 -4.50 -2.02 -12.55
N VAL A 82 -4.88 -1.61 -11.33
CA VAL A 82 -4.60 -2.41 -10.15
C VAL A 82 -5.85 -3.12 -9.68
N TYR A 83 -5.81 -4.45 -9.72
CA TYR A 83 -6.87 -5.31 -9.23
C TYR A 83 -6.29 -6.34 -8.27
N ARG A 84 -7.16 -6.83 -7.42
CA ARG A 84 -6.83 -7.92 -6.55
C ARG A 84 -7.31 -9.23 -7.12
#